data_832a37e7dc73b0cef7c11221fb751728
#
_entry.id   832a37e7dc73b0cef7c11221fb751728
#
_cell.length_a   1.000
_cell.length_b   1.000
_cell.length_c   1.000
_cell.angle_alpha   90.00
_cell.angle_beta   90.00
_cell.angle_gamma   90.00
#
_symmetry.space_group_name_H-M   'P 1'
#
loop_
_entity.id
_entity.type
_entity.pdbx_description
1 polymer ?
#
loop_
_entity_poly.entity_id
_entity_poly.type
_entity_poly.pdbx_seq_one_letter_code
_entity_poly.pdbx_strand_id
1 'polypeptide(L)'
;MERRSHIVLDARVLLAGGAVALIGVVVLGLFLWMVPKAAAREATAACSGLRPSDPNPALCPNGAEGCKFPLMAPDFTAFDNNGKQVHLSDFRGKVVLLNFWASWCGVCKTEKPQLDKMAGDLVGDQFVVIALASDRSWADVLAAIVDALAPNVKLPGGTVTFQQALDAYKQALPSGVPFRVFLDPPAGDSNIGAIAASWGITAVPESALIDRRGNIRAYFVNKRDWQSPVAETCIRSVIDED
;
A
#
# COMPACT_ATOMS: atom_id res chain seq x y z
N MET A 1 42.08 57.01 -23.14
CA MET A 1 42.10 57.13 -21.66
C MET A 1 40.82 56.49 -21.15
N GLU A 2 40.90 55.24 -20.75
CA GLU A 2 39.76 54.45 -20.30
C GLU A 2 39.67 54.56 -18.76
N ARG A 3 38.63 55.22 -18.26
CA ARG A 3 38.36 55.35 -16.83
C ARG A 3 37.83 54.00 -16.30
N ARG A 4 38.68 53.24 -15.63
CA ARG A 4 38.26 52.12 -14.81
C ARG A 4 37.54 52.67 -13.58
N SER A 5 36.21 52.56 -13.54
CA SER A 5 35.40 52.81 -12.34
C SER A 5 35.62 51.65 -11.37
N HIS A 6 36.37 51.88 -10.31
CA HIS A 6 36.44 50.94 -9.19
C HIS A 6 35.14 51.05 -8.42
N ILE A 7 34.29 50.00 -8.49
CA ILE A 7 33.12 49.88 -7.64
C ILE A 7 33.66 49.53 -6.24
N VAL A 8 33.72 50.51 -5.34
CA VAL A 8 33.99 50.29 -3.91
C VAL A 8 32.68 49.79 -3.29
N LEU A 9 32.57 48.49 -3.12
CA LEU A 9 31.44 47.91 -2.37
C LEU A 9 31.55 48.33 -0.89
N ASP A 10 30.57 49.12 -0.43
CA ASP A 10 30.46 49.49 0.98
C ASP A 10 30.30 48.26 1.86
N ALA A 11 31.12 48.12 2.89
CA ALA A 11 31.09 46.98 3.83
C ALA A 11 29.71 46.78 4.45
N ARG A 12 28.91 47.82 4.61
CA ARG A 12 27.55 47.77 5.09
C ARG A 12 26.60 47.06 4.12
N VAL A 13 26.81 47.23 2.82
CA VAL A 13 26.02 46.56 1.75
C VAL A 13 26.38 45.08 1.71
N LEU A 14 27.67 44.74 1.87
CA LEU A 14 28.10 43.34 1.93
C LEU A 14 27.56 42.62 3.18
N LEU A 15 27.58 43.27 4.33
CA LEU A 15 27.01 42.71 5.58
C LEU A 15 25.51 42.56 5.50
N ALA A 16 24.79 43.54 4.96
CA ALA A 16 23.33 43.42 4.76
C ALA A 16 22.98 42.33 3.75
N GLY A 17 23.71 42.22 2.63
CA GLY A 17 23.51 41.16 1.63
C GLY A 17 23.79 39.77 2.22
N GLY A 18 24.85 39.62 3.02
CA GLY A 18 25.19 38.37 3.72
C GLY A 18 24.13 37.96 4.73
N ALA A 19 23.61 38.89 5.50
CA ALA A 19 22.52 38.64 6.46
C ALA A 19 21.24 38.18 5.78
N VAL A 20 20.86 38.83 4.66
CA VAL A 20 19.66 38.43 3.86
C VAL A 20 19.84 37.05 3.27
N ALA A 21 21.04 36.74 2.73
CA ALA A 21 21.32 35.40 2.20
C ALA A 21 21.25 34.33 3.27
N LEU A 22 21.80 34.59 4.46
CA LEU A 22 21.77 33.67 5.60
C LEU A 22 20.35 33.42 6.12
N ILE A 23 19.51 34.46 6.21
CA ILE A 23 18.09 34.33 6.55
C ILE A 23 17.37 33.50 5.49
N GLY A 24 17.63 33.72 4.20
CA GLY A 24 17.05 32.93 3.11
C GLY A 24 17.38 31.44 3.22
N VAL A 25 18.64 31.10 3.52
CA VAL A 25 19.07 29.71 3.71
C VAL A 25 18.38 29.06 4.92
N VAL A 26 18.29 29.80 6.04
CA VAL A 26 17.61 29.31 7.25
C VAL A 26 16.13 29.08 7.00
N VAL A 27 15.44 30.03 6.36
CA VAL A 27 14.01 29.91 6.03
C VAL A 27 13.78 28.74 5.08
N LEU A 28 14.61 28.59 4.04
CA LEU A 28 14.53 27.47 3.12
C LEU A 28 14.76 26.13 3.85
N GLY A 29 15.76 26.06 4.72
CA GLY A 29 16.05 24.88 5.52
C GLY A 29 14.89 24.50 6.44
N LEU A 30 14.29 25.47 7.12
CA LEU A 30 13.10 25.27 7.95
C LEU A 30 11.90 24.83 7.11
N PHE A 31 11.69 25.40 5.93
CA PHE A 31 10.63 25.02 5.02
C PHE A 31 10.80 23.57 4.57
N LEU A 32 11.98 23.18 4.07
CA LEU A 32 12.28 21.82 3.63
C LEU A 32 12.19 20.80 4.78
N TRP A 33 12.36 21.22 6.04
CA TRP A 33 12.23 20.36 7.21
C TRP A 33 10.78 20.24 7.70
N MET A 34 9.97 21.32 7.62
CA MET A 34 8.60 21.36 8.11
C MET A 34 7.59 20.77 7.15
N VAL A 35 7.73 21.00 5.84
CA VAL A 35 6.74 20.56 4.82
C VAL A 35 6.53 19.04 4.85
N PRO A 36 7.56 18.17 4.82
CA PRO A 36 7.34 16.73 4.85
C PRO A 36 6.65 16.24 6.14
N LYS A 37 6.93 16.90 7.28
CA LYS A 37 6.29 16.54 8.56
C LYS A 37 4.83 16.97 8.62
N ALA A 38 4.47 18.08 7.98
CA ALA A 38 3.08 18.53 7.88
C ALA A 38 2.27 17.56 7.01
N ALA A 39 2.77 17.20 5.84
CA ALA A 39 2.14 16.23 4.93
C ALA A 39 1.92 14.86 5.60
N ALA A 40 2.95 14.33 6.29
CA ALA A 40 2.83 13.07 7.03
C ALA A 40 1.76 13.10 8.14
N ARG A 41 1.58 14.24 8.80
CA ARG A 41 0.52 14.42 9.81
C ARG A 41 -0.86 14.48 9.17
N GLU A 42 -0.96 15.10 8.00
CA GLU A 42 -2.22 15.22 7.25
C GLU A 42 -2.72 13.85 6.79
N ALA A 43 -1.86 13.00 6.21
CA ALA A 43 -2.20 11.64 5.84
C ALA A 43 -2.61 10.79 7.04
N THR A 44 -1.91 10.90 8.17
CA THR A 44 -2.30 10.21 9.40
C THR A 44 -3.67 10.65 9.89
N ALA A 45 -3.98 11.96 9.83
CA ALA A 45 -5.28 12.50 10.19
C ALA A 45 -6.37 12.03 9.21
N ALA A 46 -6.10 12.03 7.91
CA ALA A 46 -7.03 11.56 6.88
C ALA A 46 -7.42 10.09 7.06
N CYS A 47 -6.48 9.25 7.50
CA CYS A 47 -6.73 7.81 7.74
C CYS A 47 -7.42 7.53 9.08
N SER A 48 -7.49 8.48 10.02
CA SER A 48 -8.00 8.26 11.39
C SER A 48 -9.45 7.74 11.41
N GLY A 49 -10.29 8.17 10.48
CA GLY A 49 -11.68 7.74 10.34
C GLY A 49 -11.82 6.24 9.98
N LEU A 50 -10.79 5.62 9.39
CA LEU A 50 -10.72 4.18 9.14
C LEU A 50 -10.25 3.39 10.36
N ARG A 51 -9.92 4.05 11.47
CA ARG A 51 -9.42 3.44 12.72
C ARG A 51 -8.21 2.53 12.46
N PRO A 52 -7.08 3.10 12.03
CA PRO A 52 -5.85 2.33 11.87
C PRO A 52 -5.42 1.73 13.21
N SER A 53 -4.79 0.56 13.13
CA SER A 53 -4.21 -0.13 14.27
C SER A 53 -2.77 0.33 14.51
N ASP A 54 -2.28 0.20 15.74
CA ASP A 54 -0.85 0.33 16.03
C ASP A 54 -0.05 -0.78 15.30
N PRO A 55 1.25 -0.57 15.04
CA PRO A 55 2.09 -1.58 14.42
C PRO A 55 2.13 -2.87 15.25
N ASN A 56 2.04 -4.02 14.57
CA ASN A 56 2.37 -5.30 15.16
C ASN A 56 3.86 -5.33 15.54
N PRO A 57 4.26 -5.91 16.69
CA PRO A 57 5.67 -6.04 17.07
C PRO A 57 6.58 -6.66 16.00
N ALA A 58 6.07 -7.57 15.15
CA ALA A 58 6.82 -8.14 14.03
C ALA A 58 7.22 -7.10 12.97
N LEU A 59 6.50 -5.98 12.86
CA LEU A 59 6.81 -4.89 11.95
C LEU A 59 7.78 -3.86 12.57
N CYS A 60 7.98 -3.93 13.88
CA CYS A 60 8.83 -2.98 14.59
C CYS A 60 10.31 -3.36 14.47
N PRO A 61 11.23 -2.38 14.38
CA PRO A 61 12.66 -2.66 14.42
C PRO A 61 13.03 -3.48 15.65
N ASN A 62 13.72 -4.61 15.44
CA ASN A 62 14.14 -5.54 16.50
C ASN A 62 13.02 -6.09 17.39
N GLY A 63 11.77 -6.11 16.90
CA GLY A 63 10.61 -6.57 17.66
C GLY A 63 10.24 -5.64 18.83
N ALA A 64 10.62 -4.36 18.78
CA ALA A 64 10.34 -3.39 19.84
C ALA A 64 8.83 -3.15 19.99
N GLU A 65 8.35 -3.08 21.23
CA GLU A 65 6.98 -2.68 21.51
C GLU A 65 6.77 -1.16 21.33
N GLY A 66 5.57 -0.77 20.92
CA GLY A 66 5.15 0.64 20.87
C GLY A 66 5.80 1.49 19.79
N CYS A 67 6.40 0.88 18.77
CA CYS A 67 6.86 1.63 17.59
C CYS A 67 5.67 2.29 16.87
N LYS A 68 5.93 3.30 16.05
CA LYS A 68 4.90 4.08 15.35
C LYS A 68 5.20 4.13 13.85
N PHE A 69 4.15 4.24 13.06
CA PHE A 69 4.29 4.52 11.63
C PHE A 69 4.84 5.94 11.38
N PRO A 70 5.57 6.19 10.28
CA PRO A 70 5.85 5.25 9.20
C PRO A 70 6.96 4.24 9.54
N LEU A 71 6.81 3.01 9.04
CA LEU A 71 7.79 1.92 9.17
C LEU A 71 8.09 1.33 7.79
N MET A 72 9.35 0.97 7.52
CA MET A 72 9.69 0.26 6.28
C MET A 72 8.93 -1.07 6.22
N ALA A 73 8.17 -1.28 5.14
CA ALA A 73 7.48 -2.53 4.89
C ALA A 73 8.49 -3.66 4.66
N PRO A 74 8.37 -4.81 5.36
CA PRO A 74 9.17 -5.98 5.04
C PRO A 74 8.96 -6.39 3.58
N ASP A 75 10.05 -6.56 2.84
CA ASP A 75 9.97 -7.07 1.48
C ASP A 75 9.58 -8.55 1.47
N PHE A 76 8.95 -9.00 0.41
CA PHE A 76 8.60 -10.40 0.22
C PHE A 76 8.71 -10.80 -1.24
N THR A 77 8.76 -12.12 -1.46
CA THR A 77 8.67 -12.72 -2.79
C THR A 77 7.39 -13.53 -2.87
N ALA A 78 6.57 -13.25 -3.89
CA ALA A 78 5.36 -14.00 -4.18
C ALA A 78 5.29 -14.37 -5.67
N PHE A 79 4.35 -15.22 -6.05
CA PHE A 79 4.18 -15.68 -7.43
C PHE A 79 2.76 -15.39 -7.90
N ASP A 80 2.62 -14.95 -9.16
CA ASP A 80 1.32 -14.85 -9.82
C ASP A 80 0.84 -16.23 -10.33
N ASN A 81 -0.37 -16.28 -10.87
CA ASN A 81 -0.98 -17.50 -11.39
C ASN A 81 -0.28 -18.07 -12.65
N ASN A 82 0.68 -17.33 -13.22
CA ASN A 82 1.52 -17.79 -14.34
C ASN A 82 2.90 -18.24 -13.86
N GLY A 83 3.16 -18.22 -12.55
CA GLY A 83 4.44 -18.54 -11.93
C GLY A 83 5.49 -17.42 -12.03
N LYS A 84 5.09 -16.21 -12.41
CA LYS A 84 6.00 -15.06 -12.43
C LYS A 84 6.28 -14.60 -11.01
N GLN A 85 7.56 -14.52 -10.67
CA GLN A 85 8.05 -13.99 -9.40
C GLN A 85 7.91 -12.47 -9.34
N VAL A 86 7.49 -11.98 -8.17
CA VAL A 86 7.28 -10.56 -7.88
C VAL A 86 7.74 -10.26 -6.46
N HIS A 87 8.39 -9.11 -6.27
CA HIS A 87 8.77 -8.59 -4.96
C HIS A 87 7.89 -7.39 -4.61
N LEU A 88 7.67 -7.13 -3.31
CA LEU A 88 6.99 -5.90 -2.89
C LEU A 88 7.78 -4.67 -3.35
N SER A 89 9.11 -4.75 -3.33
CA SER A 89 10.01 -3.70 -3.80
C SER A 89 9.86 -3.36 -5.29
N ASP A 90 9.29 -4.23 -6.12
CA ASP A 90 9.00 -3.95 -7.54
C ASP A 90 7.93 -2.86 -7.71
N PHE A 91 7.18 -2.55 -6.66
CA PHE A 91 6.15 -1.53 -6.65
C PHE A 91 6.61 -0.19 -6.07
N ARG A 92 7.93 -0.01 -5.84
CA ARG A 92 8.48 1.30 -5.47
C ARG A 92 8.08 2.37 -6.49
N GLY A 93 7.82 3.58 -6.03
CA GLY A 93 7.25 4.65 -6.85
C GLY A 93 5.73 4.62 -6.99
N LYS A 94 5.05 3.59 -6.43
CA LYS A 94 3.59 3.52 -6.35
C LYS A 94 3.15 3.46 -4.90
N VAL A 95 1.98 4.02 -4.61
CA VAL A 95 1.27 3.76 -3.36
C VAL A 95 0.62 2.39 -3.46
N VAL A 96 0.82 1.55 -2.45
CA VAL A 96 0.33 0.17 -2.42
C VAL A 96 -0.68 0.00 -1.28
N LEU A 97 -1.87 -0.49 -1.60
CA LEU A 97 -2.76 -1.08 -0.61
C LEU A 97 -2.55 -2.59 -0.64
N LEU A 98 -1.76 -3.10 0.31
CA LEU A 98 -1.51 -4.53 0.47
C LEU A 98 -2.61 -5.12 1.36
N ASN A 99 -3.40 -6.04 0.82
CA ASN A 99 -4.48 -6.72 1.50
C ASN A 99 -4.17 -8.20 1.67
N PHE A 100 -4.07 -8.66 2.90
CA PHE A 100 -3.92 -10.07 3.27
C PHE A 100 -5.30 -10.70 3.43
N TRP A 101 -5.54 -11.79 2.73
CA TRP A 101 -6.84 -12.45 2.68
C TRP A 101 -6.72 -13.96 2.43
N ALA A 102 -7.84 -14.67 2.39
CA ALA A 102 -7.89 -16.08 2.00
C ALA A 102 -9.24 -16.45 1.36
N SER A 103 -9.26 -17.49 0.53
CA SER A 103 -10.47 -18.01 -0.10
C SER A 103 -11.50 -18.53 0.90
N TRP A 104 -11.05 -19.13 1.98
CA TRP A 104 -11.87 -19.65 3.06
C TRP A 104 -12.42 -18.57 4.01
N CYS A 105 -11.94 -17.33 3.90
CA CYS A 105 -12.35 -16.20 4.74
C CYS A 105 -13.59 -15.51 4.15
N GLY A 106 -14.77 -15.79 4.70
CA GLY A 106 -16.03 -15.21 4.23
C GLY A 106 -16.04 -13.67 4.30
N VAL A 107 -15.53 -13.10 5.39
CA VAL A 107 -15.43 -11.63 5.56
C VAL A 107 -14.50 -11.02 4.51
N CYS A 108 -13.39 -11.66 4.20
CA CYS A 108 -12.45 -11.19 3.16
C CYS A 108 -13.13 -11.09 1.79
N LYS A 109 -13.97 -12.06 1.45
CA LYS A 109 -14.70 -12.05 0.16
C LYS A 109 -15.64 -10.84 0.05
N THR A 110 -16.20 -10.36 1.14
CA THR A 110 -17.09 -9.18 1.13
C THR A 110 -16.35 -7.86 0.87
N GLU A 111 -15.02 -7.81 1.04
CA GLU A 111 -14.20 -6.65 0.68
C GLU A 111 -13.79 -6.63 -0.80
N LYS A 112 -13.80 -7.79 -1.49
CA LYS A 112 -13.29 -7.89 -2.87
C LYS A 112 -14.01 -6.96 -3.84
N PRO A 113 -15.35 -6.84 -3.87
CA PRO A 113 -16.03 -5.87 -4.74
C PRO A 113 -15.63 -4.42 -4.46
N GLN A 114 -15.35 -4.10 -3.19
CA GLN A 114 -14.93 -2.76 -2.79
C GLN A 114 -13.49 -2.46 -3.25
N LEU A 115 -12.58 -3.42 -3.08
CA LEU A 115 -11.20 -3.31 -3.55
C LEU A 115 -11.11 -3.28 -5.09
N ASP A 116 -11.97 -4.05 -5.77
CA ASP A 116 -12.09 -4.05 -7.22
C ASP A 116 -12.48 -2.66 -7.75
N LYS A 117 -13.54 -2.09 -7.18
CA LYS A 117 -13.99 -0.75 -7.54
C LYS A 117 -12.92 0.31 -7.24
N MET A 118 -12.33 0.30 -6.04
CA MET A 118 -11.29 1.25 -5.65
C MET A 118 -10.08 1.18 -6.59
N ALA A 119 -9.61 -0.04 -6.90
CA ALA A 119 -8.49 -0.24 -7.81
C ALA A 119 -8.82 0.26 -9.23
N GLY A 120 -10.07 0.11 -9.67
CA GLY A 120 -10.55 0.65 -10.93
C GLY A 120 -10.66 2.17 -10.96
N ASP A 121 -11.21 2.77 -9.90
CA ASP A 121 -11.39 4.21 -9.78
C ASP A 121 -10.06 4.99 -9.68
N LEU A 122 -9.02 4.38 -9.08
CA LEU A 122 -7.68 4.97 -8.88
C LEU A 122 -6.66 4.47 -9.92
N VAL A 123 -7.12 3.82 -10.99
CA VAL A 123 -6.27 3.41 -12.11
C VAL A 123 -5.61 4.64 -12.74
N GLY A 124 -4.27 4.62 -12.87
CA GLY A 124 -3.49 5.75 -13.39
C GLY A 124 -2.89 6.69 -12.34
N ASP A 125 -3.37 6.66 -11.09
CA ASP A 125 -2.91 7.55 -9.99
C ASP A 125 -1.63 7.05 -9.30
N GLN A 126 -0.81 6.22 -9.97
CA GLN A 126 0.37 5.59 -9.35
C GLN A 126 0.01 4.81 -8.07
N PHE A 127 -1.16 4.21 -8.08
CA PHE A 127 -1.71 3.37 -7.01
C PHE A 127 -1.88 1.93 -7.47
N VAL A 128 -1.72 0.99 -6.56
CA VAL A 128 -1.98 -0.42 -6.83
C VAL A 128 -2.54 -1.12 -5.60
N VAL A 129 -3.56 -1.93 -5.79
CA VAL A 129 -4.02 -2.89 -4.78
C VAL A 129 -3.33 -4.23 -5.03
N ILE A 130 -2.72 -4.78 -3.99
CA ILE A 130 -2.13 -6.11 -3.97
C ILE A 130 -2.94 -6.98 -3.01
N ALA A 131 -3.52 -8.06 -3.50
CA ALA A 131 -4.25 -9.05 -2.71
C ALA A 131 -3.38 -10.30 -2.55
N LEU A 132 -2.83 -10.51 -1.35
CA LEU A 132 -1.97 -11.64 -1.01
C LEU A 132 -2.80 -12.74 -0.34
N ALA A 133 -2.95 -13.88 -1.01
CA ALA A 133 -3.88 -14.94 -0.65
C ALA A 133 -3.20 -16.03 0.19
N SER A 134 -3.60 -16.17 1.45
CA SER A 134 -3.18 -17.25 2.36
C SER A 134 -3.88 -18.57 2.00
N ASP A 135 -3.54 -19.11 0.83
CA ASP A 135 -4.14 -20.31 0.25
C ASP A 135 -3.06 -21.27 -0.24
N ARG A 136 -3.39 -22.54 -0.39
CA ARG A 136 -2.48 -23.57 -0.88
C ARG A 136 -2.53 -23.75 -2.39
N SER A 137 -3.60 -23.28 -3.03
CA SER A 137 -3.80 -23.49 -4.45
C SER A 137 -4.40 -22.27 -5.15
N TRP A 138 -4.01 -22.07 -6.39
CA TRP A 138 -4.63 -21.08 -7.26
C TRP A 138 -6.07 -21.42 -7.64
N ALA A 139 -6.47 -22.69 -7.58
CA ALA A 139 -7.84 -23.10 -7.82
C ALA A 139 -8.80 -22.45 -6.81
N ASP A 140 -8.44 -22.50 -5.51
CA ASP A 140 -9.24 -21.91 -4.43
C ASP A 140 -9.30 -20.37 -4.54
N VAL A 141 -8.16 -19.75 -4.85
CA VAL A 141 -8.06 -18.29 -5.02
C VAL A 141 -8.93 -17.79 -6.16
N LEU A 142 -8.81 -18.40 -7.36
CA LEU A 142 -9.59 -18.00 -8.53
C LEU A 142 -11.10 -18.24 -8.31
N ALA A 143 -11.45 -19.39 -7.74
CA ALA A 143 -12.83 -19.70 -7.40
C ALA A 143 -13.45 -18.68 -6.43
N ALA A 144 -12.70 -18.28 -5.40
CA ALA A 144 -13.17 -17.28 -4.45
C ALA A 144 -13.31 -15.87 -5.05
N ILE A 145 -12.45 -15.50 -6.00
CA ILE A 145 -12.58 -14.23 -6.74
C ILE A 145 -13.84 -14.25 -7.62
N VAL A 146 -14.11 -15.36 -8.32
CA VAL A 146 -15.34 -15.51 -9.11
C VAL A 146 -16.58 -15.42 -8.21
N ASP A 147 -16.59 -16.14 -7.09
CA ASP A 147 -17.68 -16.11 -6.12
C ASP A 147 -17.94 -14.69 -5.59
N ALA A 148 -16.88 -13.93 -5.32
CA ALA A 148 -16.99 -12.59 -4.77
C ALA A 148 -17.41 -11.51 -5.78
N LEU A 149 -16.91 -11.58 -7.03
CA LEU A 149 -17.08 -10.53 -8.04
C LEU A 149 -18.12 -10.86 -9.11
N ALA A 150 -18.42 -12.13 -9.31
CA ALA A 150 -19.39 -12.61 -10.31
C ALA A 150 -20.31 -13.68 -9.72
N PRO A 151 -21.13 -13.37 -8.71
CA PRO A 151 -21.92 -14.36 -7.95
C PRO A 151 -22.96 -15.10 -8.81
N ASN A 152 -23.24 -14.61 -10.01
CA ASN A 152 -24.14 -15.26 -10.98
C ASN A 152 -23.46 -16.42 -11.75
N VAL A 153 -22.13 -16.50 -11.72
CA VAL A 153 -21.34 -17.58 -12.32
C VAL A 153 -21.19 -18.71 -11.31
N LYS A 154 -21.80 -19.85 -11.61
CA LYS A 154 -21.72 -21.02 -10.72
C LYS A 154 -20.50 -21.86 -11.08
N LEU A 155 -19.66 -22.08 -10.10
CA LEU A 155 -18.59 -23.06 -10.17
C LEU A 155 -19.15 -24.48 -10.03
N PRO A 156 -18.48 -25.51 -10.59
CA PRO A 156 -18.85 -26.91 -10.36
C PRO A 156 -18.90 -27.22 -8.85
N GLY A 157 -19.85 -28.04 -8.42
CA GLY A 157 -19.91 -28.50 -7.04
C GLY A 157 -18.73 -29.43 -6.71
N GLY A 158 -18.25 -29.38 -5.47
CA GLY A 158 -17.11 -30.17 -5.00
C GLY A 158 -15.75 -29.49 -5.18
N THR A 159 -14.67 -30.29 -5.21
CA THR A 159 -13.32 -29.76 -5.41
C THR A 159 -13.13 -29.27 -6.84
N VAL A 160 -12.84 -27.97 -6.98
CA VAL A 160 -12.62 -27.32 -8.27
C VAL A 160 -11.16 -27.48 -8.69
N THR A 161 -10.92 -27.96 -9.91
CA THR A 161 -9.55 -28.03 -10.45
C THR A 161 -9.07 -26.63 -10.85
N PHE A 162 -7.74 -26.45 -10.95
CA PHE A 162 -7.18 -25.19 -11.43
C PHE A 162 -7.73 -24.76 -12.79
N GLN A 163 -7.84 -25.72 -13.74
CA GLN A 163 -8.37 -25.40 -15.09
C GLN A 163 -9.82 -24.94 -15.04
N GLN A 164 -10.68 -25.61 -14.25
CA GLN A 164 -12.08 -25.22 -14.08
C GLN A 164 -12.19 -23.82 -13.45
N ALA A 165 -11.40 -23.54 -12.42
CA ALA A 165 -11.38 -22.21 -11.79
C ALA A 165 -10.89 -21.12 -12.75
N LEU A 166 -9.85 -21.42 -13.53
CA LEU A 166 -9.29 -20.49 -14.51
C LEU A 166 -10.27 -20.18 -15.66
N ASP A 167 -10.96 -21.20 -16.16
CA ASP A 167 -11.96 -21.04 -17.22
C ASP A 167 -13.16 -20.22 -16.72
N ALA A 168 -13.65 -20.53 -15.52
CA ALA A 168 -14.70 -19.74 -14.88
C ALA A 168 -14.27 -18.28 -14.65
N TYR A 169 -13.03 -18.06 -14.17
CA TYR A 169 -12.48 -16.72 -13.98
C TYR A 169 -12.42 -15.94 -15.30
N LYS A 170 -11.89 -16.54 -16.35
CA LYS A 170 -11.81 -15.89 -17.68
C LYS A 170 -13.20 -15.61 -18.29
N GLN A 171 -14.15 -16.49 -18.04
CA GLN A 171 -15.54 -16.29 -18.48
C GLN A 171 -16.23 -15.16 -17.70
N ALA A 172 -16.07 -15.16 -16.38
CA ALA A 172 -16.71 -14.22 -15.48
C ALA A 172 -16.10 -12.81 -15.55
N LEU A 173 -14.79 -12.75 -15.71
CA LEU A 173 -13.97 -11.53 -15.64
C LEU A 173 -13.03 -11.45 -16.85
N PRO A 174 -13.55 -11.25 -18.06
CA PRO A 174 -12.76 -11.32 -19.30
C PRO A 174 -11.66 -10.26 -19.38
N SER A 175 -11.82 -9.12 -18.69
CA SER A 175 -10.81 -8.08 -18.57
C SER A 175 -9.87 -8.30 -17.37
N GLY A 176 -10.07 -9.38 -16.62
CA GLY A 176 -9.40 -9.61 -15.33
C GLY A 176 -9.91 -8.69 -14.22
N VAL A 177 -9.18 -8.63 -13.14
CA VAL A 177 -9.41 -7.70 -12.02
C VAL A 177 -8.39 -6.55 -12.07
N PRO A 178 -8.75 -5.32 -11.64
CA PRO A 178 -7.84 -4.16 -11.65
C PRO A 178 -6.77 -4.21 -10.55
N PHE A 179 -6.81 -5.21 -9.66
CA PHE A 179 -5.82 -5.41 -8.61
C PHE A 179 -4.91 -6.62 -8.89
N ARG A 180 -3.75 -6.66 -8.24
CA ARG A 180 -2.78 -7.76 -8.37
C ARG A 180 -3.06 -8.83 -7.33
N VAL A 181 -3.13 -10.08 -7.75
CA VAL A 181 -3.32 -11.24 -6.86
C VAL A 181 -2.07 -12.09 -6.85
N PHE A 182 -1.61 -12.44 -5.66
CA PHE A 182 -0.47 -13.34 -5.46
C PHE A 182 -0.81 -14.40 -4.43
N LEU A 183 -0.23 -15.58 -4.61
CA LEU A 183 -0.38 -16.69 -3.69
C LEU A 183 0.66 -16.59 -2.57
N ASP A 184 0.22 -16.79 -1.34
CA ASP A 184 1.04 -16.89 -0.13
C ASP A 184 0.75 -18.22 0.58
N PRO A 185 1.40 -19.32 0.17
CA PRO A 185 1.10 -20.62 0.74
C PRO A 185 1.44 -20.68 2.24
N PRO A 186 0.52 -21.20 3.06
CA PRO A 186 0.80 -21.46 4.47
C PRO A 186 1.89 -22.53 4.66
N ALA A 187 2.72 -22.33 5.68
CA ALA A 187 3.70 -23.33 6.11
C ALA A 187 3.08 -24.32 7.09
N GLY A 188 3.42 -25.61 6.95
CA GLY A 188 2.94 -26.67 7.84
C GLY A 188 1.41 -26.74 7.92
N ASP A 189 0.88 -26.85 9.14
CA ASP A 189 -0.57 -26.94 9.43
C ASP A 189 -1.24 -25.56 9.60
N SER A 190 -0.51 -24.47 9.39
CA SER A 190 -1.08 -23.11 9.44
C SER A 190 -2.12 -22.90 8.36
N ASN A 191 -3.09 -22.03 8.63
CA ASN A 191 -4.02 -21.48 7.64
C ASN A 191 -3.61 -20.08 7.17
N ILE A 192 -2.58 -19.49 7.80
CA ILE A 192 -2.04 -18.18 7.45
C ILE A 192 -0.80 -18.36 6.57
N GLY A 193 -0.73 -17.64 5.49
CA GLY A 193 0.38 -17.68 4.53
C GLY A 193 1.72 -17.36 5.19
N ALA A 194 2.81 -17.90 4.64
CA ALA A 194 4.14 -17.71 5.22
C ALA A 194 4.59 -16.24 5.24
N ILE A 195 4.24 -15.48 4.19
CA ILE A 195 4.50 -14.04 4.11
C ILE A 195 3.65 -13.31 5.16
N ALA A 196 2.33 -13.58 5.21
CA ALA A 196 1.45 -12.98 6.20
C ALA A 196 1.93 -13.25 7.64
N ALA A 197 2.33 -14.49 7.93
CA ALA A 197 2.89 -14.86 9.24
C ALA A 197 4.18 -14.09 9.57
N SER A 198 5.06 -13.83 8.58
CA SER A 198 6.27 -13.03 8.78
C SER A 198 5.98 -11.56 9.11
N TRP A 199 4.79 -11.05 8.74
CA TRP A 199 4.28 -9.75 9.13
C TRP A 199 3.58 -9.75 10.50
N GLY A 200 3.58 -10.89 11.20
CA GLY A 200 2.93 -11.08 12.49
C GLY A 200 1.41 -11.24 12.40
N ILE A 201 0.87 -11.51 11.22
CA ILE A 201 -0.57 -11.71 10.99
C ILE A 201 -0.96 -13.10 11.48
N THR A 202 -2.00 -13.15 12.30
CA THR A 202 -2.56 -14.38 12.86
C THR A 202 -3.99 -14.65 12.37
N ALA A 203 -4.63 -13.65 11.76
CA ALA A 203 -5.96 -13.74 11.19
C ALA A 203 -6.12 -12.77 10.00
N VAL A 204 -7.00 -13.09 9.06
CA VAL A 204 -7.31 -12.26 7.90
C VAL A 204 -8.78 -11.82 7.93
N PRO A 205 -9.15 -10.63 7.38
CA PRO A 205 -8.32 -9.76 6.57
C PRO A 205 -7.50 -8.76 7.39
N GLU A 206 -6.32 -8.43 6.90
CA GLU A 206 -5.55 -7.27 7.35
C GLU A 206 -5.02 -6.50 6.13
N SER A 207 -4.79 -5.20 6.28
CA SER A 207 -4.30 -4.37 5.17
C SER A 207 -3.28 -3.35 5.61
N ALA A 208 -2.28 -3.11 4.76
CA ALA A 208 -1.27 -2.09 4.95
C ALA A 208 -1.32 -1.07 3.80
N LEU A 209 -1.39 0.23 4.12
CA LEU A 209 -1.23 1.31 3.15
C LEU A 209 0.23 1.73 3.16
N ILE A 210 0.90 1.58 2.01
CA ILE A 210 2.34 1.74 1.85
C ILE A 210 2.60 2.87 0.86
N ASP A 211 3.48 3.81 1.22
CA ASP A 211 3.85 4.94 0.37
C ASP A 211 4.81 4.54 -0.76
N ARG A 212 5.11 5.47 -1.69
CA ARG A 212 6.00 5.26 -2.84
C ARG A 212 7.42 4.86 -2.44
N ARG A 213 7.87 5.23 -1.23
CA ARG A 213 9.18 4.88 -0.68
C ARG A 213 9.17 3.50 -0.02
N GLY A 214 7.97 2.89 0.14
CA GLY A 214 7.75 1.61 0.75
C GLY A 214 7.60 1.63 2.26
N ASN A 215 7.25 2.75 2.85
CA ASN A 215 6.93 2.82 4.26
C ASN A 215 5.44 2.58 4.47
N ILE A 216 5.11 1.75 5.44
CA ILE A 216 3.74 1.58 5.92
C ILE A 216 3.32 2.89 6.59
N ARG A 217 2.23 3.49 6.10
CA ARG A 217 1.67 4.75 6.59
C ARG A 217 0.47 4.52 7.51
N ALA A 218 -0.30 3.47 7.24
CA ALA A 218 -1.42 3.03 8.05
C ALA A 218 -1.58 1.52 7.94
N TYR A 219 -2.08 0.91 9.01
CA TYR A 219 -2.32 -0.52 9.11
C TYR A 219 -3.72 -0.79 9.64
N PHE A 220 -4.41 -1.78 9.07
CA PHE A 220 -5.81 -2.04 9.37
C PHE A 220 -6.01 -3.52 9.69
N VAL A 221 -6.36 -3.81 10.92
CA VAL A 221 -6.74 -5.15 11.37
C VAL A 221 -8.25 -5.31 11.19
N ASN A 222 -8.69 -6.40 10.61
CA ASN A 222 -10.06 -6.68 10.20
C ASN A 222 -10.57 -5.81 9.02
N LYS A 223 -11.77 -6.17 8.55
CA LYS A 223 -12.49 -5.56 7.44
C LYS A 223 -12.61 -4.04 7.57
N ARG A 224 -12.47 -3.35 6.43
CA ARG A 224 -12.79 -1.92 6.25
C ARG A 224 -13.82 -1.72 5.15
N ASP A 225 -14.51 -0.59 5.20
CA ASP A 225 -15.34 -0.11 4.09
C ASP A 225 -14.48 0.70 3.13
N TRP A 226 -13.92 -0.02 2.14
CA TRP A 226 -13.02 0.57 1.14
C TRP A 226 -13.73 1.46 0.12
N GLN A 227 -15.07 1.46 0.08
CA GLN A 227 -15.87 2.37 -0.77
C GLN A 227 -16.30 3.64 -0.03
N SER A 228 -16.00 3.75 1.26
CA SER A 228 -16.33 4.95 2.00
C SER A 228 -15.52 6.16 1.52
N PRO A 229 -16.09 7.39 1.55
CA PRO A 229 -15.33 8.61 1.27
C PRO A 229 -14.10 8.79 2.16
N VAL A 230 -14.14 8.24 3.37
CA VAL A 230 -13.01 8.25 4.31
C VAL A 230 -11.87 7.40 3.80
N ALA A 231 -12.15 6.23 3.21
CA ALA A 231 -11.14 5.36 2.62
C ALA A 231 -10.47 6.03 1.42
N GLU A 232 -11.26 6.64 0.54
CA GLU A 232 -10.73 7.40 -0.60
C GLU A 232 -9.85 8.56 -0.15
N THR A 233 -10.32 9.37 0.82
CA THR A 233 -9.54 10.49 1.38
C THR A 233 -8.23 10.02 2.00
N CYS A 234 -8.25 8.92 2.77
CA CYS A 234 -7.05 8.33 3.36
C CYS A 234 -6.02 7.92 2.28
N ILE A 235 -6.47 7.20 1.23
CA ILE A 235 -5.56 6.73 0.18
C ILE A 235 -5.03 7.88 -0.65
N ARG A 236 -5.90 8.83 -1.07
CA ARG A 236 -5.49 10.03 -1.82
C ARG A 236 -4.50 10.88 -1.04
N SER A 237 -4.65 11.03 0.28
CA SER A 237 -3.69 11.79 1.09
C SER A 237 -2.27 11.24 1.03
N VAL A 238 -2.12 9.92 0.84
CA VAL A 238 -0.78 9.28 0.65
C VAL A 238 -0.33 9.35 -0.81
N ILE A 239 -1.27 9.32 -1.78
CA ILE A 239 -0.95 9.50 -3.21
C ILE A 239 -0.46 10.93 -3.47
N ASP A 240 -1.05 11.93 -2.82
CA ASP A 240 -0.80 13.35 -3.09
C ASP A 240 0.37 13.93 -2.26
N GLU A 241 0.98 13.14 -1.37
CA GLU A 241 2.10 13.59 -0.51
C GLU A 241 3.43 13.85 -1.24
N ASP A 242 3.59 13.42 -2.50
CA ASP A 242 4.85 13.52 -3.27
C ASP A 242 4.79 14.47 -4.46
#